data_3b885d187ef01098b751e49733eca8a7
#
_entry.id   3b885d187ef01098b751e49733eca8a7
#
_cell.length_a   1.000
_cell.length_b   1.000
_cell.length_c   1.000
_cell.angle_alpha   90.00
_cell.angle_beta   90.00
_cell.angle_gamma   90.00
#
_symmetry.space_group_name_H-M   'P 1'
#
loop_
_entity.id
_entity.type
_entity.pdbx_description
1 polymer ?
#
loop_
_entity_poly.entity_id
_entity_poly.type
_entity_poly.pdbx_seq_one_letter_code
_entity_poly.pdbx_strand_id
1 'polypeptide(L)'
;MKHLLKLLDCSTEEIIGLLDLADQLKYEKKHNISHRHLEGKSLGMIFQKSSTRTRVSFETGKYQLGGQALFLSNRDLQIGRGEPVQDTARVLSRYLDGIMIRTYEQKEVEDLANYGSIPIINGLTDFCHPCQVLADLMTIREKFAVLEGLKMCYIGDGNNMANSLIVGGLKTGMKVSIATPADYRPDAEVMAFAEPNPNFFITDDPMKAAENADVVITDTWASMGQEAEKEVRMKAFQGYQVNDELLAAAKPGCMVQHCLPAYREQEITTKVFEEHANEIFEEAENRLHAQKAVMVTLMGSKED
;
A
#
# COMPACT_ATOMS: atom_id res chain seq x y z
N MET A 1 -9.79 -10.09 11.80
CA MET A 1 -10.01 -9.48 10.44
C MET A 1 -10.74 -10.46 9.53
N LYS A 2 -11.72 -9.99 8.73
CA LYS A 2 -12.44 -10.82 7.73
C LYS A 2 -12.03 -10.46 6.29
N HIS A 3 -11.75 -9.19 6.06
CA HIS A 3 -11.33 -8.62 4.78
C HIS A 3 -10.22 -7.60 5.04
N LEU A 4 -9.46 -7.23 4.01
CA LEU A 4 -8.58 -6.07 4.03
C LEU A 4 -9.07 -5.08 2.97
N LEU A 5 -9.99 -4.18 3.35
CA LEU A 5 -10.56 -3.18 2.43
C LEU A 5 -9.81 -1.85 2.53
N LYS A 6 -9.52 -1.39 3.74
CA LYS A 6 -8.73 -0.20 4.07
C LYS A 6 -8.09 -0.36 5.46
N LEU A 7 -6.95 0.29 5.71
CA LEU A 7 -6.30 0.23 7.04
C LEU A 7 -7.11 0.94 8.13
N LEU A 8 -8.03 1.82 7.78
CA LEU A 8 -8.96 2.44 8.73
C LEU A 8 -9.80 1.41 9.49
N ASP A 9 -10.13 0.28 8.84
CA ASP A 9 -10.95 -0.79 9.42
C ASP A 9 -10.15 -1.75 10.31
N CYS A 10 -8.81 -1.70 10.25
CA CYS A 10 -7.93 -2.60 11.01
C CYS A 10 -7.63 -2.03 12.41
N SER A 11 -7.52 -2.88 13.42
CA SER A 11 -6.92 -2.48 14.69
C SER A 11 -5.39 -2.39 14.59
N THR A 12 -4.76 -1.74 15.58
CA THR A 12 -3.28 -1.72 15.70
C THR A 12 -2.71 -3.13 15.79
N GLU A 13 -3.34 -3.99 16.61
CA GLU A 13 -2.91 -5.38 16.80
C GLU A 13 -3.02 -6.20 15.52
N GLU A 14 -4.06 -5.97 14.72
CA GLU A 14 -4.20 -6.61 13.40
C GLU A 14 -3.10 -6.18 12.43
N ILE A 15 -2.75 -4.90 12.40
CA ILE A 15 -1.64 -4.40 11.56
C ILE A 15 -0.31 -4.99 12.02
N ILE A 16 -0.01 -4.95 13.32
CA ILE A 16 1.23 -5.50 13.88
C ILE A 16 1.30 -7.00 13.64
N GLY A 17 0.21 -7.74 13.85
CA GLY A 17 0.16 -9.17 13.57
C GLY A 17 0.41 -9.53 12.09
N LEU A 18 -0.06 -8.70 11.16
CA LEU A 18 0.28 -8.85 9.72
C LEU A 18 1.77 -8.61 9.46
N LEU A 19 2.38 -7.62 10.11
CA LEU A 19 3.81 -7.34 9.96
C LEU A 19 4.65 -8.46 10.55
N ASP A 20 4.29 -8.99 11.74
CA ASP A 20 5.01 -10.11 12.39
C ASP A 20 4.97 -11.37 11.53
N LEU A 21 3.80 -11.69 10.97
CA LEU A 21 3.67 -12.81 10.05
C LEU A 21 4.44 -12.59 8.74
N ALA A 22 4.50 -11.34 8.24
CA ALA A 22 5.28 -11.01 7.04
C ALA A 22 6.78 -11.23 7.26
N ASP A 23 7.32 -10.82 8.42
CA ASP A 23 8.71 -11.07 8.82
C ASP A 23 9.01 -12.56 8.89
N GLN A 24 8.12 -13.35 9.52
CA GLN A 24 8.23 -14.81 9.57
C GLN A 24 8.27 -15.41 8.16
N LEU A 25 7.32 -15.06 7.29
CA LEU A 25 7.23 -15.60 5.94
C LEU A 25 8.42 -15.18 5.04
N LYS A 26 9.00 -13.99 5.29
CA LYS A 26 10.24 -13.54 4.66
C LYS A 26 11.42 -14.39 5.13
N TYR A 27 11.53 -14.60 6.43
CA TYR A 27 12.57 -15.47 7.03
C TYR A 27 12.49 -16.89 6.48
N GLU A 28 11.29 -17.50 6.46
CA GLU A 28 11.07 -18.85 5.93
C GLU A 28 11.49 -18.95 4.47
N LYS A 29 11.13 -17.96 3.65
CA LYS A 29 11.54 -17.90 2.23
C LYS A 29 13.06 -17.79 2.08
N LYS A 30 13.72 -16.92 2.82
CA LYS A 30 15.17 -16.71 2.76
C LYS A 30 15.96 -17.96 3.21
N HIS A 31 15.40 -18.77 4.09
CA HIS A 31 16.04 -19.98 4.63
C HIS A 31 15.54 -21.29 3.98
N ASN A 32 14.76 -21.21 2.90
CA ASN A 32 14.18 -22.35 2.19
C ASN A 32 13.32 -23.27 3.11
N ILE A 33 12.67 -22.68 4.11
CA ILE A 33 11.70 -23.38 4.96
C ILE A 33 10.38 -23.44 4.20
N SER A 34 9.77 -24.64 4.16
CA SER A 34 8.47 -24.85 3.51
C SER A 34 7.37 -24.08 4.27
N HIS A 35 6.57 -23.29 3.56
CA HIS A 35 5.52 -22.45 4.13
C HIS A 35 4.23 -22.49 3.30
N ARG A 36 3.74 -23.70 3.02
CA ARG A 36 2.56 -23.99 2.20
C ARG A 36 1.24 -23.79 2.97
N HIS A 37 1.09 -22.65 3.67
CA HIS A 37 -0.06 -22.37 4.54
C HIS A 37 -1.41 -22.31 3.83
N LEU A 38 -1.44 -22.19 2.50
CA LEU A 38 -2.64 -22.08 1.67
C LEU A 38 -2.68 -23.20 0.60
N GLU A 39 -2.22 -24.39 0.94
CA GLU A 39 -2.23 -25.51 0.01
C GLU A 39 -3.63 -25.82 -0.50
N GLY A 40 -3.75 -25.98 -1.83
CA GLY A 40 -5.02 -26.28 -2.50
C GLY A 40 -6.01 -25.13 -2.59
N LYS A 41 -5.74 -23.96 -1.99
CA LYS A 41 -6.63 -22.80 -2.04
C LYS A 41 -6.39 -21.92 -3.27
N SER A 42 -7.46 -21.31 -3.78
CA SER A 42 -7.48 -20.47 -4.96
C SER A 42 -7.77 -19.00 -4.64
N LEU A 43 -7.03 -18.08 -5.29
CA LEU A 43 -7.22 -16.64 -5.20
C LEU A 43 -7.62 -16.10 -6.58
N GLY A 44 -8.76 -15.44 -6.71
CA GLY A 44 -9.10 -14.66 -7.89
C GLY A 44 -8.51 -13.25 -7.79
N MET A 45 -7.82 -12.80 -8.83
CA MET A 45 -7.20 -11.47 -8.86
C MET A 45 -7.84 -10.62 -9.95
N ILE A 46 -8.80 -9.77 -9.57
CA ILE A 46 -9.51 -8.86 -10.49
C ILE A 46 -8.67 -7.61 -10.72
N PHE A 47 -8.36 -7.32 -12.00
CA PHE A 47 -7.59 -6.15 -12.39
C PHE A 47 -8.39 -5.27 -13.34
N GLN A 48 -8.81 -4.10 -12.88
CA GLN A 48 -9.32 -3.00 -13.70
C GLN A 48 -8.20 -2.00 -14.04
N LYS A 49 -7.24 -1.84 -13.13
CA LYS A 49 -5.97 -1.11 -13.34
C LYS A 49 -4.81 -2.10 -13.46
N SER A 50 -4.03 -2.02 -14.52
CA SER A 50 -2.86 -2.88 -14.70
C SER A 50 -1.77 -2.59 -13.66
N SER A 51 -1.01 -3.61 -13.26
CA SER A 51 0.15 -3.49 -12.40
C SER A 51 1.02 -4.74 -12.46
N THR A 52 2.26 -4.58 -12.90
CA THR A 52 3.25 -5.66 -12.89
C THR A 52 3.57 -6.10 -11.48
N ARG A 53 3.88 -5.16 -10.58
CA ARG A 53 4.27 -5.46 -9.19
C ARG A 53 3.16 -6.17 -8.43
N THR A 54 1.94 -5.66 -8.45
CA THR A 54 0.80 -6.29 -7.75
C THR A 54 0.52 -7.68 -8.31
N ARG A 55 0.51 -7.84 -9.64
CA ARG A 55 0.26 -9.12 -10.28
C ARG A 55 1.31 -10.15 -9.87
N VAL A 56 2.57 -9.84 -10.15
CA VAL A 56 3.68 -10.80 -9.92
C VAL A 56 3.83 -11.16 -8.45
N SER A 57 3.71 -10.18 -7.53
CA SER A 57 3.85 -10.44 -6.09
C SER A 57 2.73 -11.30 -5.53
N PHE A 58 1.47 -11.08 -5.94
CA PHE A 58 0.36 -11.95 -5.53
C PHE A 58 0.41 -13.34 -6.16
N GLU A 59 0.69 -13.46 -7.47
CA GLU A 59 0.85 -14.76 -8.13
C GLU A 59 1.97 -15.58 -7.50
N THR A 60 3.16 -14.97 -7.37
CA THR A 60 4.33 -15.63 -6.75
C THR A 60 4.09 -15.96 -5.29
N GLY A 61 3.52 -15.02 -4.53
CA GLY A 61 3.19 -15.23 -3.11
C GLY A 61 2.21 -16.37 -2.92
N LYS A 62 1.15 -16.43 -3.72
CA LYS A 62 0.16 -17.50 -3.67
C LYS A 62 0.75 -18.86 -4.03
N TYR A 63 1.60 -18.91 -5.06
CA TYR A 63 2.35 -20.12 -5.42
C TYR A 63 3.25 -20.61 -4.27
N GLN A 64 4.01 -19.72 -3.65
CA GLN A 64 4.89 -20.07 -2.52
C GLN A 64 4.10 -20.60 -1.32
N LEU A 65 2.88 -20.11 -1.11
CA LEU A 65 1.97 -20.58 -0.07
C LEU A 65 1.24 -21.89 -0.42
N GLY A 66 1.55 -22.51 -1.57
CA GLY A 66 0.99 -23.81 -1.98
C GLY A 66 -0.36 -23.75 -2.69
N GLY A 67 -0.85 -22.57 -3.00
CA GLY A 67 -2.12 -22.38 -3.69
C GLY A 67 -1.96 -21.90 -5.11
N GLN A 68 -3.09 -21.54 -5.74
CA GLN A 68 -3.17 -21.02 -7.11
C GLN A 68 -3.77 -19.62 -7.12
N ALA A 69 -3.21 -18.74 -7.96
CA ALA A 69 -3.79 -17.44 -8.29
C ALA A 69 -4.31 -17.44 -9.73
N LEU A 70 -5.49 -16.85 -9.94
CA LEU A 70 -6.14 -16.69 -11.23
C LEU A 70 -6.13 -15.22 -11.60
N PHE A 71 -5.44 -14.85 -12.67
CA PHE A 71 -5.48 -13.49 -13.19
C PHE A 71 -6.77 -13.26 -13.96
N LEU A 72 -7.56 -12.30 -13.49
CA LEU A 72 -8.88 -11.96 -14.00
C LEU A 72 -8.86 -10.52 -14.52
N SER A 73 -8.59 -10.36 -15.82
CA SER A 73 -8.62 -9.04 -16.47
C SER A 73 -10.06 -8.56 -16.64
N ASN A 74 -10.32 -7.28 -16.33
CA ASN A 74 -11.64 -6.67 -16.58
C ASN A 74 -12.11 -6.80 -18.04
N ARG A 75 -11.18 -6.91 -18.98
CA ARG A 75 -11.50 -7.12 -20.40
C ARG A 75 -12.14 -8.48 -20.68
N ASP A 76 -11.85 -9.47 -19.84
CA ASP A 76 -12.30 -10.86 -19.99
C ASP A 76 -13.49 -11.19 -19.09
N LEU A 77 -13.77 -10.34 -18.09
CA LEU A 77 -14.86 -10.51 -17.14
C LEU A 77 -16.15 -9.83 -17.60
N GLN A 78 -17.29 -10.37 -17.14
CA GLN A 78 -18.60 -9.79 -17.41
C GLN A 78 -18.86 -8.50 -16.63
N ILE A 79 -18.17 -8.27 -15.49
CA ILE A 79 -18.21 -7.03 -14.71
C ILE A 79 -17.87 -5.81 -15.58
N GLY A 80 -16.89 -5.95 -16.48
CA GLY A 80 -16.53 -4.94 -17.47
C GLY A 80 -17.57 -4.77 -18.61
N ARG A 81 -18.61 -5.61 -18.65
CA ARG A 81 -19.67 -5.65 -19.66
C ARG A 81 -21.06 -5.40 -19.07
N GLY A 82 -21.12 -4.91 -17.82
CA GLY A 82 -22.37 -4.50 -17.16
C GLY A 82 -22.99 -5.56 -16.24
N GLU A 83 -22.30 -6.67 -15.92
CA GLU A 83 -22.73 -7.54 -14.83
C GLU A 83 -22.58 -6.81 -13.50
N PRO A 84 -23.62 -6.80 -12.65
CA PRO A 84 -23.52 -6.18 -11.32
C PRO A 84 -22.41 -6.84 -10.46
N VAL A 85 -21.66 -6.03 -9.70
CA VAL A 85 -20.60 -6.50 -8.79
C VAL A 85 -21.14 -7.57 -7.83
N GLN A 86 -22.40 -7.42 -7.40
CA GLN A 86 -23.08 -8.36 -6.50
C GLN A 86 -23.18 -9.77 -7.05
N ASP A 87 -23.47 -9.90 -8.35
CA ASP A 87 -23.62 -11.22 -8.98
C ASP A 87 -22.25 -11.86 -9.18
N THR A 88 -21.26 -11.11 -9.64
CA THR A 88 -19.87 -11.57 -9.72
C THR A 88 -19.36 -12.01 -8.34
N ALA A 89 -19.63 -11.23 -7.25
CA ALA A 89 -19.23 -11.59 -5.89
C ALA A 89 -19.82 -12.94 -5.44
N ARG A 90 -21.12 -13.16 -5.69
CA ARG A 90 -21.83 -14.40 -5.34
C ARG A 90 -21.31 -15.61 -6.13
N VAL A 91 -21.08 -15.46 -7.42
CA VAL A 91 -20.57 -16.54 -8.27
C VAL A 91 -19.13 -16.90 -7.88
N LEU A 92 -18.23 -15.92 -7.81
CA LEU A 92 -16.83 -16.18 -7.49
C LEU A 92 -16.65 -16.74 -6.08
N SER A 93 -17.51 -16.39 -5.14
CA SER A 93 -17.52 -16.98 -3.80
C SER A 93 -17.84 -18.49 -3.77
N ARG A 94 -18.38 -19.04 -4.87
CA ARG A 94 -18.63 -20.48 -5.02
C ARG A 94 -17.47 -21.27 -5.60
N TYR A 95 -16.50 -20.56 -6.19
CA TYR A 95 -15.38 -21.16 -6.91
C TYR A 95 -14.04 -20.93 -6.24
N LEU A 96 -13.89 -19.83 -5.49
CA LEU A 96 -12.63 -19.33 -4.97
C LEU A 96 -12.64 -19.27 -3.45
N ASP A 97 -11.45 -19.25 -2.86
CA ASP A 97 -11.25 -19.09 -1.40
C ASP A 97 -10.96 -17.64 -0.99
N GLY A 98 -10.71 -16.76 -1.95
CA GLY A 98 -10.49 -15.33 -1.72
C GLY A 98 -10.44 -14.55 -3.03
N ILE A 99 -10.67 -13.25 -2.96
CA ILE A 99 -10.57 -12.32 -4.10
C ILE A 99 -9.64 -11.17 -3.71
N MET A 100 -8.67 -10.87 -4.57
CA MET A 100 -7.96 -9.61 -4.59
C MET A 100 -8.51 -8.77 -5.74
N ILE A 101 -8.77 -7.49 -5.50
CA ILE A 101 -9.21 -6.57 -6.54
C ILE A 101 -8.33 -5.32 -6.57
N ARG A 102 -7.97 -4.87 -7.76
CA ARG A 102 -7.31 -3.60 -8.05
C ARG A 102 -8.19 -2.81 -9.01
N THR A 103 -8.79 -1.75 -8.52
CA THR A 103 -9.83 -1.00 -9.20
C THR A 103 -9.71 0.52 -8.97
N TYR A 104 -10.71 1.28 -9.35
CA TYR A 104 -10.82 2.73 -9.14
C TYR A 104 -11.62 3.03 -7.87
N GLU A 105 -12.86 2.60 -7.81
CA GLU A 105 -13.81 2.96 -6.77
C GLU A 105 -13.67 2.07 -5.53
N GLN A 106 -13.54 2.67 -4.34
CA GLN A 106 -13.53 1.95 -3.06
C GLN A 106 -14.82 1.15 -2.86
N LYS A 107 -15.94 1.69 -3.31
CA LYS A 107 -17.25 1.04 -3.22
C LYS A 107 -17.31 -0.33 -3.90
N GLU A 108 -16.59 -0.55 -4.99
CA GLU A 108 -16.56 -1.88 -5.64
C GLU A 108 -15.93 -2.94 -4.73
N VAL A 109 -14.88 -2.56 -4.00
CA VAL A 109 -14.22 -3.43 -3.02
C VAL A 109 -15.16 -3.77 -1.87
N GLU A 110 -15.88 -2.76 -1.37
CA GLU A 110 -16.87 -2.90 -0.29
C GLU A 110 -18.06 -3.74 -0.75
N ASP A 111 -18.54 -3.55 -1.97
CA ASP A 111 -19.64 -4.33 -2.53
C ASP A 111 -19.25 -5.81 -2.69
N LEU A 112 -18.04 -6.12 -3.17
CA LEU A 112 -17.54 -7.49 -3.19
C LEU A 112 -17.54 -8.13 -1.81
N ALA A 113 -17.13 -7.37 -0.77
CA ALA A 113 -17.11 -7.85 0.61
C ALA A 113 -18.51 -8.04 1.21
N ASN A 114 -19.46 -7.17 0.86
CA ASN A 114 -20.83 -7.20 1.36
C ASN A 114 -21.66 -8.32 0.73
N TYR A 115 -21.47 -8.61 -0.54
CA TYR A 115 -22.27 -9.60 -1.29
C TYR A 115 -21.57 -10.96 -1.45
N GLY A 116 -20.25 -11.01 -1.26
CA GLY A 116 -19.47 -12.24 -1.26
C GLY A 116 -19.44 -12.92 0.11
N SER A 117 -19.05 -14.20 0.13
CA SER A 117 -18.89 -14.98 1.37
C SER A 117 -17.44 -15.33 1.68
N ILE A 118 -16.50 -14.95 0.83
CA ILE A 118 -15.06 -15.20 0.95
C ILE A 118 -14.30 -13.90 1.25
N PRO A 119 -13.05 -13.98 1.76
CA PRO A 119 -12.22 -12.81 2.02
C PRO A 119 -11.97 -11.96 0.78
N ILE A 120 -12.00 -10.64 0.96
CA ILE A 120 -11.67 -9.64 -0.06
C ILE A 120 -10.42 -8.87 0.36
N ILE A 121 -9.49 -8.73 -0.58
CA ILE A 121 -8.22 -8.01 -0.41
C ILE A 121 -8.21 -6.83 -1.39
N ASN A 122 -8.12 -5.61 -0.85
CA ASN A 122 -7.91 -4.42 -1.66
C ASN A 122 -6.45 -4.36 -2.14
N GLY A 123 -6.24 -4.60 -3.43
CA GLY A 123 -4.94 -4.46 -4.07
C GLY A 123 -4.55 -3.01 -4.38
N LEU A 124 -5.52 -2.14 -4.60
CA LEU A 124 -5.47 -0.68 -4.71
C LEU A 124 -6.83 -0.14 -5.17
N THR A 125 -7.23 0.99 -4.63
CA THR A 125 -8.27 1.88 -5.16
C THR A 125 -7.74 3.31 -5.26
N ASP A 126 -8.54 4.24 -5.76
CA ASP A 126 -8.21 5.67 -5.72
C ASP A 126 -8.26 6.23 -4.29
N PHE A 127 -8.96 5.56 -3.37
CA PHE A 127 -9.03 5.92 -1.96
C PHE A 127 -7.80 5.43 -1.16
N CYS A 128 -7.35 4.18 -1.35
CA CYS A 128 -6.27 3.63 -0.53
C CYS A 128 -5.47 2.51 -1.21
N HIS A 129 -4.26 2.25 -0.67
CA HIS A 129 -3.36 1.17 -1.08
C HIS A 129 -2.82 0.41 0.14
N PRO A 130 -3.67 -0.35 0.86
CA PRO A 130 -3.29 -0.95 2.15
C PRO A 130 -2.12 -1.92 2.06
N CYS A 131 -2.05 -2.73 0.99
CA CYS A 131 -0.96 -3.69 0.79
C CYS A 131 0.41 -3.02 0.58
N GLN A 132 0.45 -1.81 0.02
CA GLN A 132 1.69 -1.05 -0.13
C GLN A 132 2.17 -0.58 1.24
N VAL A 133 1.31 0.06 2.00
CA VAL A 133 1.70 0.63 3.29
C VAL A 133 2.11 -0.45 4.31
N LEU A 134 1.54 -1.65 4.24
CA LEU A 134 2.06 -2.77 5.03
C LEU A 134 3.52 -3.11 4.66
N ALA A 135 3.89 -3.04 3.38
CA ALA A 135 5.28 -3.24 2.96
C ALA A 135 6.19 -2.07 3.38
N ASP A 136 5.70 -0.83 3.29
CA ASP A 136 6.42 0.36 3.73
C ASP A 136 6.75 0.25 5.22
N LEU A 137 5.75 -0.04 6.05
CA LEU A 137 5.91 -0.22 7.51
C LEU A 137 6.84 -1.40 7.84
N MET A 138 6.73 -2.53 7.12
CA MET A 138 7.65 -3.65 7.28
C MET A 138 9.10 -3.23 7.01
N THR A 139 9.34 -2.50 5.94
CA THR A 139 10.68 -2.03 5.54
C THR A 139 11.26 -1.04 6.54
N ILE A 140 10.42 -0.12 7.06
CA ILE A 140 10.82 0.80 8.13
C ILE A 140 11.22 0.00 9.38
N ARG A 141 10.39 -0.98 9.78
CA ARG A 141 10.66 -1.80 10.96
C ARG A 141 11.92 -2.66 10.80
N GLU A 142 12.22 -3.17 9.62
CA GLU A 142 13.47 -3.88 9.35
C GLU A 142 14.72 -3.02 9.56
N LYS A 143 14.66 -1.73 9.19
CA LYS A 143 15.80 -0.81 9.36
C LYS A 143 15.95 -0.31 10.78
N PHE A 144 14.84 0.06 11.44
CA PHE A 144 14.87 0.77 12.73
C PHE A 144 14.50 -0.11 13.93
N ALA A 145 14.07 -1.36 13.72
CA ALA A 145 13.58 -2.32 14.71
C ALA A 145 12.27 -1.92 15.42
N VAL A 146 11.80 -0.70 15.27
CA VAL A 146 10.57 -0.17 15.86
C VAL A 146 9.81 0.68 14.83
N LEU A 147 8.54 0.96 15.10
CA LEU A 147 7.73 1.94 14.38
C LEU A 147 7.35 3.10 15.30
N GLU A 148 6.96 2.78 16.54
CA GLU A 148 6.50 3.76 17.52
C GLU A 148 7.52 4.88 17.74
N GLY A 149 7.06 6.12 17.68
CA GLY A 149 7.86 7.32 17.92
C GLY A 149 8.73 7.79 16.74
N LEU A 150 8.95 6.95 15.70
CA LEU A 150 9.61 7.40 14.48
C LEU A 150 8.77 8.44 13.74
N LYS A 151 9.42 9.38 13.08
CA LYS A 151 8.76 10.36 12.23
C LYS A 151 8.84 9.93 10.77
N MET A 152 7.68 9.63 10.19
CA MET A 152 7.46 9.40 8.77
C MET A 152 6.96 10.69 8.11
N CYS A 153 7.61 11.11 7.05
CA CYS A 153 7.25 12.28 6.25
C CYS A 153 6.86 11.83 4.84
N TYR A 154 5.68 12.21 4.38
CA TYR A 154 5.28 12.03 2.99
C TYR A 154 5.27 13.37 2.25
N ILE A 155 5.85 13.40 1.06
CA ILE A 155 5.95 14.60 0.20
C ILE A 155 5.31 14.27 -1.15
N GLY A 156 4.22 14.95 -1.50
CA GLY A 156 3.56 14.73 -2.79
C GLY A 156 2.05 14.96 -2.78
N ASP A 157 1.34 14.21 -3.61
CA ASP A 157 -0.11 14.29 -3.77
C ASP A 157 -0.84 13.66 -2.56
N GLY A 158 -1.91 14.30 -2.10
CA GLY A 158 -2.81 13.73 -1.08
C GLY A 158 -3.67 12.58 -1.60
N ASN A 159 -3.06 11.67 -2.35
CA ASN A 159 -3.68 10.55 -3.03
C ASN A 159 -3.91 9.32 -2.10
N ASN A 160 -4.21 8.19 -2.70
CA ASN A 160 -4.39 6.90 -2.01
C ASN A 160 -3.18 6.45 -1.19
N MET A 161 -1.94 6.82 -1.60
CA MET A 161 -0.74 6.54 -0.82
C MET A 161 -0.70 7.39 0.45
N ALA A 162 -0.89 8.72 0.32
CA ALA A 162 -0.98 9.61 1.48
C ALA A 162 -2.05 9.14 2.46
N ASN A 163 -3.25 8.82 1.97
CA ASN A 163 -4.36 8.30 2.79
C ASN A 163 -3.94 7.07 3.60
N SER A 164 -3.31 6.10 2.95
CA SER A 164 -2.93 4.84 3.60
C SER A 164 -1.75 5.01 4.55
N LEU A 165 -0.76 5.85 4.21
CA LEU A 165 0.41 6.14 5.05
C LEU A 165 0.01 6.87 6.33
N ILE A 166 -0.91 7.85 6.25
CA ILE A 166 -1.45 8.55 7.41
C ILE A 166 -2.04 7.52 8.39
N VAL A 167 -2.93 6.67 7.90
CA VAL A 167 -3.62 5.70 8.75
C VAL A 167 -2.66 4.65 9.31
N GLY A 168 -1.83 4.04 8.45
CA GLY A 168 -0.87 3.01 8.86
C GLY A 168 0.15 3.54 9.86
N GLY A 169 0.72 4.72 9.59
CA GLY A 169 1.70 5.35 10.48
C GLY A 169 1.11 5.70 11.84
N LEU A 170 -0.04 6.38 11.88
CA LEU A 170 -0.67 6.78 13.14
C LEU A 170 -1.12 5.57 13.98
N LYS A 171 -1.67 4.53 13.35
CA LYS A 171 -2.09 3.30 14.06
C LYS A 171 -0.91 2.50 14.62
N THR A 172 0.27 2.64 14.05
CA THR A 172 1.50 1.99 14.54
C THR A 172 2.34 2.88 15.46
N GLY A 173 1.77 4.01 15.92
CA GLY A 173 2.42 4.90 16.89
C GLY A 173 3.49 5.82 16.31
N MET A 174 3.60 5.91 14.98
CA MET A 174 4.53 6.84 14.34
C MET A 174 4.02 8.29 14.43
N LYS A 175 4.94 9.23 14.34
CA LYS A 175 4.63 10.63 14.01
C LYS A 175 4.54 10.73 12.48
N VAL A 176 3.45 11.30 11.98
CA VAL A 176 3.20 11.41 10.54
C VAL A 176 3.13 12.86 10.14
N SER A 177 4.01 13.28 9.24
CA SER A 177 3.98 14.60 8.60
C SER A 177 3.73 14.47 7.11
N ILE A 178 2.83 15.31 6.60
CA ILE A 178 2.44 15.33 5.19
C ILE A 178 2.69 16.71 4.61
N ALA A 179 3.40 16.77 3.48
CA ALA A 179 3.45 17.99 2.68
C ALA A 179 2.75 17.77 1.34
N THR A 180 1.71 18.55 1.10
CA THR A 180 0.93 18.52 -0.15
C THR A 180 0.43 19.92 -0.49
N PRO A 181 0.31 20.30 -1.78
CA PRO A 181 -0.31 21.57 -2.15
C PRO A 181 -1.74 21.68 -1.64
N ALA A 182 -2.20 22.89 -1.35
CA ALA A 182 -3.49 23.13 -0.70
C ALA A 182 -4.71 22.51 -1.43
N ASP A 183 -4.64 22.44 -2.76
CA ASP A 183 -5.71 21.87 -3.61
C ASP A 183 -5.62 20.34 -3.77
N TYR A 184 -4.61 19.70 -3.19
CA TYR A 184 -4.32 18.26 -3.32
C TYR A 184 -4.25 17.57 -1.95
N ARG A 185 -5.20 17.90 -1.06
CA ARG A 185 -5.26 17.34 0.29
C ARG A 185 -5.70 15.88 0.30
N PRO A 186 -5.28 15.10 1.30
CA PRO A 186 -5.82 13.77 1.55
C PRO A 186 -7.34 13.76 1.72
N ASP A 187 -7.95 12.59 1.55
CA ASP A 187 -9.39 12.40 1.66
C ASP A 187 -9.95 12.88 3.02
N ALA A 188 -11.15 13.44 2.99
CA ALA A 188 -11.80 14.02 4.18
C ALA A 188 -12.04 12.99 5.30
N GLU A 189 -12.34 11.73 4.99
CA GLU A 189 -12.48 10.65 5.98
C GLU A 189 -11.15 10.41 6.71
N VAL A 190 -10.04 10.40 5.97
CA VAL A 190 -8.70 10.20 6.53
C VAL A 190 -8.25 11.42 7.34
N MET A 191 -8.56 12.62 6.87
CA MET A 191 -8.28 13.87 7.61
C MET A 191 -9.04 13.90 8.94
N ALA A 192 -10.33 13.56 8.94
CA ALA A 192 -11.15 13.48 10.15
C ALA A 192 -10.61 12.46 11.18
N PHE A 193 -10.01 11.36 10.70
CA PHE A 193 -9.32 10.40 11.57
C PHE A 193 -8.01 10.97 12.11
N ALA A 194 -7.24 11.70 11.29
CA ALA A 194 -5.87 12.10 11.62
C ALA A 194 -5.78 13.39 12.44
N GLU A 195 -6.59 14.39 12.14
CA GLU A 195 -6.52 15.74 12.78
C GLU A 195 -6.60 15.74 14.31
N PRO A 196 -7.38 14.87 14.98
CA PRO A 196 -7.39 14.80 16.44
C PRO A 196 -6.11 14.19 17.04
N ASN A 197 -5.26 13.55 16.22
CA ASN A 197 -4.08 12.84 16.72
C ASN A 197 -2.90 13.81 16.87
N PRO A 198 -2.30 13.96 18.08
CA PRO A 198 -1.17 14.87 18.30
C PRO A 198 0.11 14.49 17.53
N ASN A 199 0.19 13.27 16.99
CA ASN A 199 1.30 12.82 16.17
C ASN A 199 1.11 13.13 14.68
N PHE A 200 0.01 13.81 14.29
CA PHE A 200 -0.25 14.18 12.90
C PHE A 200 0.07 15.64 12.64
N PHE A 201 0.74 15.90 11.52
CA PHE A 201 1.04 17.24 11.04
C PHE A 201 0.90 17.32 9.53
N ILE A 202 0.22 18.33 9.02
CA ILE A 202 0.08 18.60 7.58
C ILE A 202 0.40 20.07 7.25
N THR A 203 1.10 20.27 6.16
CA THR A 203 1.55 21.59 5.70
C THR A 203 1.63 21.62 4.17
N ASP A 204 1.79 22.81 3.59
CA ASP A 204 2.15 23.04 2.20
C ASP A 204 3.66 23.30 2.01
N ASP A 205 4.44 23.25 3.09
CA ASP A 205 5.89 23.47 3.11
C ASP A 205 6.63 22.12 3.28
N PRO A 206 7.23 21.57 2.19
CA PRO A 206 7.96 20.30 2.24
C PRO A 206 9.12 20.29 3.24
N MET A 207 9.82 21.42 3.40
CA MET A 207 10.96 21.51 4.32
C MET A 207 10.51 21.34 5.78
N LYS A 208 9.38 21.97 6.16
CA LYS A 208 8.81 21.81 7.51
C LYS A 208 8.32 20.40 7.75
N ALA A 209 7.72 19.75 6.75
CA ALA A 209 7.28 18.38 6.89
C ALA A 209 8.46 17.43 7.09
N ALA A 210 9.55 17.62 6.31
CA ALA A 210 10.75 16.78 6.37
C ALA A 210 11.61 16.99 7.60
N GLU A 211 11.42 18.11 8.33
CA GLU A 211 12.26 18.44 9.49
C GLU A 211 12.32 17.29 10.50
N ASN A 212 13.54 16.81 10.80
CA ASN A 212 13.81 15.71 11.71
C ASN A 212 13.06 14.39 11.38
N ALA A 213 12.73 14.12 10.09
CA ALA A 213 12.13 12.87 9.68
C ALA A 213 13.13 11.72 9.75
N ASP A 214 12.67 10.56 10.22
CA ASP A 214 13.40 9.29 10.18
C ASP A 214 13.23 8.62 8.81
N VAL A 215 12.07 8.84 8.17
CA VAL A 215 11.72 8.29 6.87
C VAL A 215 11.07 9.37 6.01
N VAL A 216 11.51 9.52 4.76
CA VAL A 216 10.86 10.36 3.74
C VAL A 216 10.31 9.45 2.65
N ILE A 217 9.02 9.60 2.34
CA ILE A 217 8.31 8.83 1.34
C ILE A 217 7.74 9.76 0.29
N THR A 218 7.82 9.38 -0.96
CA THR A 218 7.16 10.10 -2.06
C THR A 218 6.51 9.14 -3.04
N ASP A 219 5.63 9.67 -3.87
CA ASP A 219 4.96 8.97 -4.96
C ASP A 219 4.80 9.91 -6.15
N THR A 220 4.43 9.34 -7.29
CA THR A 220 4.24 10.09 -8.54
C THR A 220 3.22 11.22 -8.37
N TRP A 221 3.50 12.38 -8.95
CA TRP A 221 2.58 13.53 -8.90
C TRP A 221 1.32 13.36 -9.74
N ALA A 222 1.36 12.46 -10.74
CA ALA A 222 0.20 12.09 -11.55
C ALA A 222 0.07 10.56 -11.57
N SER A 223 -0.96 10.07 -10.92
CA SER A 223 -1.27 8.65 -10.87
C SER A 223 -1.89 8.14 -12.17
N MET A 224 -1.97 6.81 -12.33
CA MET A 224 -2.64 6.17 -13.48
C MET A 224 -4.10 6.63 -13.58
N GLY A 225 -4.48 7.13 -14.76
CA GLY A 225 -5.80 7.70 -15.05
C GLY A 225 -5.86 9.23 -14.93
N GLN A 226 -4.76 9.90 -14.52
CA GLN A 226 -4.66 11.35 -14.39
C GLN A 226 -3.76 11.98 -15.45
N GLU A 227 -3.48 11.26 -16.54
CA GLU A 227 -2.56 11.70 -17.59
C GLU A 227 -2.99 13.02 -18.24
N ALA A 228 -4.31 13.30 -18.31
CA ALA A 228 -4.86 14.55 -18.84
C ALA A 228 -4.54 15.77 -17.95
N GLU A 229 -4.28 15.58 -16.67
CA GLU A 229 -3.96 16.62 -15.69
C GLU A 229 -2.45 16.85 -15.51
N LYS A 230 -1.62 16.09 -16.20
CA LYS A 230 -0.17 16.03 -15.97
C LYS A 230 0.48 17.42 -15.94
N GLU A 231 0.18 18.29 -16.91
CA GLU A 231 0.79 19.63 -16.98
C GLU A 231 0.38 20.54 -15.81
N VAL A 232 -0.87 20.45 -15.38
CA VAL A 232 -1.40 21.22 -14.25
C VAL A 232 -0.74 20.73 -12.96
N ARG A 233 -0.66 19.42 -12.77
CA ARG A 233 -0.01 18.79 -11.63
C ARG A 233 1.48 19.11 -11.57
N MET A 234 2.21 19.04 -12.67
CA MET A 234 3.63 19.42 -12.74
C MET A 234 3.89 20.85 -12.27
N LYS A 235 2.96 21.77 -12.47
CA LYS A 235 3.07 23.15 -11.96
C LYS A 235 2.73 23.24 -10.48
N ALA A 236 1.68 22.56 -10.04
CA ALA A 236 1.21 22.57 -8.66
C ALA A 236 2.24 21.94 -7.70
N PHE A 237 2.97 20.92 -8.15
CA PHE A 237 3.95 20.19 -7.34
C PHE A 237 5.39 20.74 -7.48
N GLN A 238 5.58 21.92 -8.09
CA GLN A 238 6.89 22.58 -8.06
C GLN A 238 7.34 22.84 -6.61
N GLY A 239 8.54 22.36 -6.25
CA GLY A 239 9.08 22.44 -4.89
C GLY A 239 8.78 21.21 -4.01
N TYR A 240 8.03 20.23 -4.50
CA TYR A 240 7.73 18.98 -3.78
C TYR A 240 8.64 17.81 -4.18
N GLN A 241 9.76 18.09 -4.85
CA GLN A 241 10.74 17.06 -5.23
C GLN A 241 11.57 16.64 -4.02
N VAL A 242 11.70 15.33 -3.82
CA VAL A 242 12.67 14.76 -2.87
C VAL A 242 14.07 14.84 -3.47
N ASN A 243 14.89 15.71 -2.92
CA ASN A 243 16.24 16.04 -3.35
C ASN A 243 17.18 16.19 -2.14
N ASP A 244 18.47 16.44 -2.38
CA ASP A 244 19.47 16.60 -1.32
C ASP A 244 19.14 17.72 -0.32
N GLU A 245 18.57 18.84 -0.80
CA GLU A 245 18.23 19.98 0.04
C GLU A 245 17.10 19.61 1.00
N LEU A 246 16.06 18.93 0.52
CA LEU A 246 14.96 18.44 1.35
C LEU A 246 15.46 17.40 2.37
N LEU A 247 16.31 16.46 1.94
CA LEU A 247 16.86 15.44 2.84
C LEU A 247 17.82 16.02 3.89
N ALA A 248 18.44 17.18 3.63
CA ALA A 248 19.23 17.88 4.64
C ALA A 248 18.39 18.40 5.84
N ALA A 249 17.08 18.56 5.68
CA ALA A 249 16.17 18.88 6.78
C ALA A 249 15.80 17.64 7.64
N ALA A 250 15.89 16.45 7.06
CA ALA A 250 15.63 15.19 7.75
C ALA A 250 16.81 14.79 8.67
N LYS A 251 16.64 13.73 9.45
CA LYS A 251 17.72 13.22 10.29
C LYS A 251 18.86 12.62 9.44
N PRO A 252 20.12 12.72 9.90
CA PRO A 252 21.20 11.96 9.29
C PRO A 252 20.87 10.46 9.24
N GLY A 253 21.04 9.85 8.06
CA GLY A 253 20.67 8.45 7.83
C GLY A 253 19.18 8.21 7.64
N CYS A 254 18.41 9.26 7.34
CA CYS A 254 17.02 9.17 6.94
C CYS A 254 16.83 8.10 5.85
N MET A 255 15.77 7.32 5.98
CA MET A 255 15.36 6.35 4.96
C MET A 255 14.56 7.05 3.87
N VAL A 256 14.73 6.62 2.61
CA VAL A 256 13.86 7.08 1.52
C VAL A 256 13.11 5.90 0.95
N GLN A 257 11.80 6.04 0.79
CA GLN A 257 10.92 5.05 0.18
C GLN A 257 10.15 5.63 -1.01
N HIS A 258 9.80 4.76 -1.95
CA HIS A 258 8.99 5.06 -3.13
C HIS A 258 8.28 3.82 -3.64
N CYS A 259 6.95 3.85 -3.68
CA CYS A 259 6.12 2.69 -4.05
C CYS A 259 6.27 2.24 -5.53
N LEU A 260 6.99 3.00 -6.34
CA LEU A 260 7.22 2.75 -7.76
C LEU A 260 5.93 2.68 -8.64
N PRO A 261 6.01 3.13 -9.93
CA PRO A 261 7.19 3.58 -10.67
C PRO A 261 7.63 4.99 -10.24
N ALA A 262 8.92 5.28 -10.28
CA ALA A 262 9.46 6.62 -10.01
C ALA A 262 9.77 7.36 -11.31
N TYR A 263 9.38 8.63 -11.37
CA TYR A 263 9.77 9.53 -12.45
C TYR A 263 10.92 10.42 -11.99
N ARG A 264 12.16 10.00 -12.36
CA ARG A 264 13.38 10.75 -12.06
C ARG A 264 13.26 12.20 -12.52
N GLU A 265 13.82 13.13 -11.74
CA GLU A 265 13.79 14.58 -11.95
C GLU A 265 12.37 15.19 -11.88
N GLN A 266 11.37 14.42 -11.46
CA GLN A 266 10.06 14.92 -11.09
C GLN A 266 9.90 14.89 -9.56
N GLU A 267 9.25 13.87 -9.00
CA GLU A 267 9.03 13.77 -7.56
C GLU A 267 10.29 13.38 -6.77
N ILE A 268 11.31 12.81 -7.43
CA ILE A 268 12.57 12.43 -6.82
C ILE A 268 13.72 12.62 -7.80
N THR A 269 14.89 13.11 -7.33
CA THR A 269 16.07 13.23 -8.18
C THR A 269 16.67 11.86 -8.45
N THR A 270 17.35 11.72 -9.60
CA THR A 270 18.10 10.51 -9.94
C THR A 270 19.14 10.17 -8.86
N LYS A 271 19.83 11.19 -8.36
CA LYS A 271 20.85 11.03 -7.32
C LYS A 271 20.28 10.41 -6.06
N VAL A 272 19.27 11.01 -5.47
CA VAL A 272 18.63 10.51 -4.25
C VAL A 272 18.06 9.10 -4.45
N PHE A 273 17.42 8.87 -5.59
CA PHE A 273 16.88 7.54 -5.89
C PHE A 273 17.97 6.46 -5.92
N GLU A 274 19.09 6.72 -6.60
CA GLU A 274 20.16 5.73 -6.71
C GLU A 274 20.93 5.55 -5.39
N GLU A 275 21.11 6.59 -4.59
CA GLU A 275 21.70 6.50 -3.25
C GLU A 275 20.84 5.67 -2.28
N HIS A 276 19.51 5.70 -2.44
CA HIS A 276 18.53 4.96 -1.63
C HIS A 276 17.92 3.74 -2.34
N ALA A 277 18.49 3.33 -3.49
CA ALA A 277 17.94 2.24 -4.30
C ALA A 277 17.73 0.95 -3.50
N ASN A 278 18.69 0.59 -2.61
CA ASN A 278 18.56 -0.61 -1.79
C ASN A 278 17.32 -0.59 -0.91
N GLU A 279 16.99 0.54 -0.30
CA GLU A 279 15.81 0.72 0.56
C GLU A 279 14.51 0.64 -0.27
N ILE A 280 14.49 1.32 -1.43
CA ILE A 280 13.34 1.35 -2.34
C ILE A 280 13.05 -0.06 -2.92
N PHE A 281 14.09 -0.82 -3.28
CA PHE A 281 13.88 -2.17 -3.80
C PHE A 281 13.61 -3.20 -2.71
N GLU A 282 14.09 -2.99 -1.47
CA GLU A 282 13.68 -3.79 -0.31
C GLU A 282 12.19 -3.58 0.00
N GLU A 283 11.70 -2.34 -0.07
CA GLU A 283 10.26 -2.02 0.01
C GLU A 283 9.46 -2.77 -1.07
N ALA A 284 9.96 -2.77 -2.31
CA ALA A 284 9.33 -3.50 -3.41
C ALA A 284 9.33 -5.02 -3.18
N GLU A 285 10.41 -5.60 -2.60
CA GLU A 285 10.44 -7.02 -2.19
C GLU A 285 9.42 -7.29 -1.08
N ASN A 286 9.33 -6.41 -0.09
CA ASN A 286 8.43 -6.57 1.06
C ASN A 286 6.95 -6.59 0.67
N ARG A 287 6.59 -6.09 -0.53
CA ARG A 287 5.26 -6.30 -1.11
C ARG A 287 4.89 -7.77 -1.20
N LEU A 288 5.84 -8.63 -1.59
CA LEU A 288 5.61 -10.07 -1.65
C LEU A 288 5.28 -10.64 -0.27
N HIS A 289 6.05 -10.27 0.75
CA HIS A 289 5.93 -10.83 2.09
C HIS A 289 4.70 -10.31 2.84
N ALA A 290 4.43 -9.00 2.79
CA ALA A 290 3.23 -8.40 3.35
C ALA A 290 1.94 -8.98 2.73
N GLN A 291 1.90 -9.16 1.40
CA GLN A 291 0.75 -9.74 0.72
C GLN A 291 0.58 -11.24 1.03
N LYS A 292 1.68 -12.00 1.24
CA LYS A 292 1.59 -13.37 1.76
C LYS A 292 0.95 -13.39 3.15
N ALA A 293 1.37 -12.51 4.05
CA ALA A 293 0.79 -12.41 5.39
C ALA A 293 -0.71 -12.10 5.34
N VAL A 294 -1.13 -11.14 4.50
CA VAL A 294 -2.54 -10.84 4.28
C VAL A 294 -3.31 -12.07 3.78
N MET A 295 -2.79 -12.79 2.78
CA MET A 295 -3.44 -13.99 2.27
C MET A 295 -3.55 -15.10 3.33
N VAL A 296 -2.50 -15.35 4.11
CA VAL A 296 -2.51 -16.37 5.17
C VAL A 296 -3.51 -15.99 6.27
N THR A 297 -3.50 -14.74 6.73
CA THR A 297 -4.42 -14.26 7.77
C THR A 297 -5.89 -14.38 7.37
N LEU A 298 -6.20 -14.07 6.10
CA LEU A 298 -7.58 -14.02 5.64
C LEU A 298 -8.10 -15.36 5.10
N MET A 299 -7.24 -16.16 4.48
CA MET A 299 -7.60 -17.38 3.77
C MET A 299 -7.12 -18.65 4.48
N GLY A 300 -6.25 -18.54 5.48
CA GLY A 300 -5.80 -19.66 6.30
C GLY A 300 -6.95 -20.35 7.02
N SER A 301 -6.79 -21.63 7.34
CA SER A 301 -7.74 -22.32 8.21
C SER A 301 -7.68 -21.65 9.58
N LYS A 302 -8.80 -21.20 10.11
CA LYS A 302 -8.87 -20.88 11.54
C LYS A 302 -8.72 -22.22 12.24
N GLU A 303 -7.68 -22.38 13.03
CA GLU A 303 -7.66 -23.46 14.02
C GLU A 303 -8.84 -23.18 14.94
N ASP A 304 -9.81 -24.11 15.00
CA ASP A 304 -10.97 -24.07 15.89
C ASP A 304 -10.55 -24.18 17.35
#